data_5d1c3f427d233e5edb39aa657812d5d2
#
_entry.id   5d1c3f427d233e5edb39aa657812d5d2
#
_cell.length_a   1.000
_cell.length_b   1.000
_cell.length_c   1.000
_cell.angle_alpha   90.00
_cell.angle_beta   90.00
_cell.angle_gamma   90.00
#
_symmetry.space_group_name_H-M   'P 1'
#
loop_
_entity.id
_entity.type
_entity.pdbx_description
1 polymer ?
#
loop_
_entity_poly.entity_id
_entity_poly.type
_entity_poly.pdbx_seq_one_letter_code
_entity_poly.pdbx_strand_id
1 'polypeptide(L)'
;SNSDYGVAIGQPVIRGLGGSRVKVLSDNDNVNDLSHISADHPNMVNTSNASYIEVIKGPASIFNYGGTTGGVINVITGSITDQPYSDQMIRLGRTYDTVSEGYSNNILMKKNIGDLSVYFSHNKRDHFNYDMPEGSLYEEGEEKHTLANSDFADKNLTAGLSLIKDWGFIGFSVEDNKGTYGIPYHAEEEEEEEEEGHGAHRIYSTHKTDNYKIKGRIDNLPIANSVDFSFNNSNSSIKEHEEDGSFKVLN
;
A
#
# COMPACT_ATOMS: atom_id res chain seq x y z
N SER A 1 8.04 4.06 -10.74
CA SER A 1 8.14 4.41 -9.31
C SER A 1 9.46 5.07 -9.07
N ASN A 2 9.48 6.06 -8.21
CA ASN A 2 10.70 6.62 -7.66
C ASN A 2 11.06 5.79 -6.43
N SER A 3 12.25 5.20 -6.38
CA SER A 3 12.72 4.34 -5.30
C SER A 3 13.98 4.90 -4.63
N ASP A 4 14.17 6.21 -4.69
CA ASP A 4 15.37 6.88 -4.15
C ASP A 4 15.49 6.69 -2.63
N TYR A 5 14.39 6.44 -1.95
CA TYR A 5 14.32 6.21 -0.50
C TYR A 5 14.27 4.71 -0.10
N GLY A 6 14.67 3.80 -0.97
CA GLY A 6 14.69 2.38 -0.68
C GLY A 6 13.50 1.58 -1.19
N VAL A 7 13.48 0.29 -0.88
CA VAL A 7 12.51 -0.68 -1.43
C VAL A 7 11.09 -0.47 -0.89
N ALA A 8 10.95 0.06 0.33
CA ALA A 8 9.66 0.31 0.97
C ALA A 8 8.94 1.51 0.37
N ILE A 9 9.68 2.55 0.01
CA ILE A 9 9.16 3.85 -0.36
C ILE A 9 9.17 3.98 -1.88
N GLY A 10 8.05 3.63 -2.50
CA GLY A 10 7.88 3.72 -3.95
C GLY A 10 6.61 4.47 -4.30
N GLN A 11 6.75 5.67 -4.88
CA GLN A 11 5.59 6.41 -5.39
C GLN A 11 5.42 6.17 -6.89
N PRO A 12 4.17 6.01 -7.37
CA PRO A 12 3.94 5.84 -8.79
C PRO A 12 4.18 7.14 -9.55
N VAL A 13 4.87 7.01 -10.68
CA VAL A 13 5.12 8.12 -11.62
C VAL A 13 4.53 7.76 -12.99
N ILE A 14 3.67 8.63 -13.53
CA ILE A 14 3.06 8.48 -14.84
C ILE A 14 3.48 9.68 -15.71
N ARG A 15 4.24 9.42 -16.77
CA ARG A 15 4.73 10.45 -17.71
C ARG A 15 5.46 11.61 -17.01
N GLY A 16 6.29 11.31 -16.01
CA GLY A 16 7.02 12.30 -15.21
C GLY A 16 6.18 13.03 -14.14
N LEU A 17 4.91 12.67 -13.98
CA LEU A 17 4.03 13.22 -12.95
C LEU A 17 3.90 12.22 -11.80
N GLY A 18 4.18 12.65 -10.58
CA GLY A 18 4.09 11.85 -9.34
C GLY A 18 3.43 12.61 -8.20
N GLY A 19 3.46 12.04 -7.00
CA GLY A 19 2.86 12.61 -5.80
C GLY A 19 1.35 12.82 -5.96
N SER A 20 0.81 13.94 -5.52
CA SER A 20 -0.62 14.28 -5.58
C SER A 20 -1.22 14.33 -7.00
N ARG A 21 -0.39 14.29 -8.04
CA ARG A 21 -0.82 14.27 -9.43
C ARG A 21 -1.18 12.87 -9.95
N VAL A 22 -0.80 11.81 -9.23
CA VAL A 22 -1.17 10.42 -9.53
C VAL A 22 -1.97 9.90 -8.35
N LYS A 23 -3.20 9.49 -8.60
CA LYS A 23 -4.09 8.96 -7.56
C LYS A 23 -4.00 7.44 -7.53
N VAL A 24 -3.91 6.87 -6.34
CA VAL A 24 -3.98 5.42 -6.14
C VAL A 24 -5.30 5.08 -5.45
N LEU A 25 -5.99 4.09 -5.98
CA LEU A 25 -7.27 3.59 -5.49
C LEU A 25 -7.14 2.12 -5.11
N SER A 26 -8.00 1.66 -4.20
CA SER A 26 -8.21 0.26 -3.88
C SER A 26 -9.68 -0.12 -4.09
N ASP A 27 -9.94 -1.02 -5.05
CA ASP A 27 -11.30 -1.46 -5.42
C ASP A 27 -12.24 -0.28 -5.76
N ASN A 28 -11.75 0.71 -6.51
CA ASN A 28 -12.41 1.98 -6.90
C ASN A 28 -12.63 2.99 -5.76
N ASP A 29 -12.17 2.71 -4.55
CA ASP A 29 -12.31 3.62 -3.43
C ASP A 29 -11.02 4.42 -3.20
N ASN A 30 -11.17 5.65 -2.72
CA ASN A 30 -10.03 6.44 -2.26
C ASN A 30 -9.38 5.75 -1.07
N VAL A 31 -8.07 5.66 -1.10
CA VAL A 31 -7.27 5.28 0.03
C VAL A 31 -6.84 6.56 0.75
N ASN A 32 -7.03 6.60 2.07
CA ASN A 32 -6.44 7.66 2.89
C ASN A 32 -4.94 7.40 2.98
N ASP A 33 -4.23 7.95 2.02
CA ASP A 33 -2.81 7.77 1.82
C ASP A 33 -2.09 9.10 2.03
N LEU A 34 -1.14 9.11 2.93
CA LEU A 34 -0.31 10.27 3.23
C LEU A 34 0.94 10.35 2.34
N SER A 35 1.15 9.40 1.43
CA SER A 35 2.31 9.35 0.54
C SER A 35 2.42 10.57 -0.40
N HIS A 36 1.32 11.29 -0.60
CA HIS A 36 1.33 12.51 -1.41
C HIS A 36 1.79 13.77 -0.64
N ILE A 37 1.95 13.69 0.69
CA ILE A 37 2.41 14.80 1.51
C ILE A 37 3.92 14.96 1.39
N SER A 38 4.65 13.84 1.41
CA SER A 38 6.12 13.81 1.27
C SER A 38 6.58 12.63 0.43
N ALA A 39 7.74 12.77 -0.23
CA ALA A 39 8.30 11.74 -1.11
C ALA A 39 8.85 10.52 -0.35
N ASP A 40 9.13 10.68 0.91
CA ASP A 40 9.66 9.69 1.85
C ASP A 40 8.59 8.80 2.49
N HIS A 41 7.32 9.01 2.18
CA HIS A 41 6.23 8.14 2.62
C HIS A 41 5.83 7.12 1.54
N PRO A 42 5.69 5.83 1.89
CA PRO A 42 5.25 4.80 0.95
C PRO A 42 3.78 4.94 0.60
N ASN A 43 3.42 4.45 -0.58
CA ASN A 43 2.02 4.22 -0.92
C ASN A 43 1.49 3.00 -0.14
N MET A 44 0.39 3.17 0.58
CA MET A 44 -0.16 2.17 1.51
C MET A 44 -1.00 1.07 0.83
N VAL A 45 -1.15 1.10 -0.50
CA VAL A 45 -1.95 0.10 -1.21
C VAL A 45 -1.15 -1.17 -1.43
N ASN A 46 -1.62 -2.27 -0.87
CA ASN A 46 -1.00 -3.57 -1.05
C ASN A 46 -1.35 -4.17 -2.42
N THR A 47 -0.33 -4.43 -3.24
CA THR A 47 -0.49 -5.02 -4.58
C THR A 47 -0.26 -6.53 -4.62
N SER A 48 0.23 -7.15 -3.54
CA SER A 48 0.65 -8.56 -3.52
C SER A 48 -0.46 -9.56 -3.84
N ASN A 49 -1.71 -9.21 -3.48
CA ASN A 49 -2.89 -10.03 -3.72
C ASN A 49 -3.89 -9.38 -4.69
N ALA A 50 -3.42 -8.41 -5.48
CA ALA A 50 -4.23 -7.82 -6.53
C ALA A 50 -4.68 -8.87 -7.56
N SER A 51 -5.95 -8.82 -7.94
CA SER A 51 -6.47 -9.58 -9.08
C SER A 51 -5.95 -8.98 -10.38
N TYR A 52 -5.97 -7.65 -10.48
CA TYR A 52 -5.36 -6.87 -11.56
C TYR A 52 -5.16 -5.41 -11.11
N ILE A 53 -4.37 -4.68 -11.89
CA ILE A 53 -4.10 -3.26 -11.67
C ILE A 53 -4.49 -2.51 -12.93
N GLU A 54 -5.36 -1.52 -12.79
CA GLU A 54 -5.77 -0.62 -13.88
C GLU A 54 -4.94 0.66 -13.84
N VAL A 55 -4.45 1.09 -14.99
CA VAL A 55 -3.76 2.38 -15.14
C VAL A 55 -4.56 3.25 -16.09
N ILE A 56 -5.27 4.23 -15.56
CA ILE A 56 -6.17 5.12 -16.28
C ILE A 56 -5.45 6.46 -16.53
N LYS A 57 -5.31 6.82 -17.79
CA LYS A 57 -4.57 8.02 -18.22
C LYS A 57 -5.47 8.95 -19.04
N GLY A 58 -5.12 10.24 -19.01
CA GLY A 58 -5.80 11.24 -19.83
C GLY A 58 -7.15 11.69 -19.26
N PRO A 59 -8.06 12.25 -20.08
CA PRO A 59 -9.31 12.89 -19.60
C PRO A 59 -10.20 11.99 -18.75
N ALA A 60 -10.20 10.67 -19.02
CA ALA A 60 -11.00 9.70 -18.26
C ALA A 60 -10.64 9.70 -16.76
N SER A 61 -9.40 9.99 -16.40
CA SER A 61 -8.97 10.07 -14.99
C SER A 61 -9.60 11.25 -14.26
N ILE A 62 -9.82 12.36 -14.95
CA ILE A 62 -10.41 13.57 -14.39
C ILE A 62 -11.92 13.37 -14.16
N PHE A 63 -12.62 12.82 -15.14
CA PHE A 63 -14.08 12.66 -15.08
C PHE A 63 -14.54 11.59 -14.09
N ASN A 64 -13.83 10.47 -14.02
CA ASN A 64 -14.28 9.32 -13.23
C ASN A 64 -13.74 9.35 -11.79
N TYR A 65 -12.59 10.01 -11.54
CA TYR A 65 -11.88 9.86 -10.27
C TYR A 65 -11.45 11.20 -9.63
N GLY A 66 -11.88 12.30 -10.19
CA GLY A 66 -11.74 13.66 -9.61
C GLY A 66 -10.30 14.12 -9.40
N GLY A 67 -9.85 15.02 -10.27
CA GLY A 67 -8.77 15.95 -9.93
C GLY A 67 -7.34 15.51 -10.15
N THR A 68 -7.06 14.41 -10.84
CA THR A 68 -5.67 14.01 -11.11
C THR A 68 -5.23 14.32 -12.54
N THR A 69 -4.09 15.00 -12.69
CA THR A 69 -3.53 15.36 -14.00
C THR A 69 -2.61 14.28 -14.58
N GLY A 70 -1.97 13.49 -13.74
CA GLY A 70 -1.06 12.41 -14.16
C GLY A 70 -1.77 11.13 -14.54
N GLY A 71 -2.83 10.78 -13.82
CA GLY A 71 -3.60 9.57 -14.02
C GLY A 71 -4.00 8.90 -12.72
N VAL A 72 -4.65 7.76 -12.84
CA VAL A 72 -5.13 6.95 -11.72
C VAL A 72 -4.59 5.53 -11.84
N ILE A 73 -4.13 4.99 -10.74
CA ILE A 73 -3.81 3.57 -10.58
C ILE A 73 -4.85 2.98 -9.65
N ASN A 74 -5.58 1.99 -10.11
CA ASN A 74 -6.61 1.32 -9.33
C ASN A 74 -6.22 -0.14 -9.12
N VAL A 75 -6.01 -0.51 -7.86
CA VAL A 75 -5.65 -1.87 -7.46
C VAL A 75 -6.93 -2.63 -7.12
N ILE A 76 -7.27 -3.60 -7.93
CA ILE A 76 -8.47 -4.42 -7.73
C ILE A 76 -8.10 -5.71 -7.01
N THR A 77 -8.58 -5.88 -5.80
CA THR A 77 -8.36 -7.07 -4.99
C THR A 77 -9.44 -8.12 -5.26
N GLY A 78 -10.67 -7.68 -5.46
CA GLY A 78 -11.85 -8.53 -5.55
C GLY A 78 -12.27 -9.08 -4.19
N SER A 79 -11.97 -8.36 -3.11
CA SER A 79 -12.40 -8.73 -1.75
C SER A 79 -13.93 -8.72 -1.59
N ILE A 80 -14.60 -7.87 -2.34
CA ILE A 80 -16.05 -7.91 -2.57
C ILE A 80 -16.28 -8.19 -4.06
N THR A 81 -17.15 -9.14 -4.38
CA THR A 81 -17.47 -9.50 -5.76
C THR A 81 -18.97 -9.47 -6.01
N ASP A 82 -19.38 -9.09 -7.20
CA ASP A 82 -20.77 -9.08 -7.67
C ASP A 82 -21.16 -10.38 -8.40
N GLN A 83 -20.17 -11.23 -8.65
CA GLN A 83 -20.37 -12.55 -9.27
C GLN A 83 -19.55 -13.61 -8.51
N PRO A 84 -19.99 -14.88 -8.50
CA PRO A 84 -19.19 -15.96 -7.94
C PRO A 84 -17.80 -16.00 -8.60
N TYR A 85 -16.76 -16.24 -7.80
CA TYR A 85 -15.40 -16.37 -8.34
C TYR A 85 -15.33 -17.49 -9.36
N SER A 86 -14.90 -17.17 -10.58
CA SER A 86 -14.64 -18.16 -11.63
C SER A 86 -13.38 -18.98 -11.31
N ASP A 87 -12.41 -18.35 -10.66
CA ASP A 87 -11.13 -18.92 -10.27
C ASP A 87 -11.07 -19.10 -8.74
N GLN A 88 -11.76 -20.13 -8.24
CA GLN A 88 -11.63 -20.52 -6.85
C GLN A 88 -10.22 -21.07 -6.61
N MET A 89 -9.50 -20.49 -5.61
CA MET A 89 -8.11 -20.86 -5.38
C MET A 89 -7.69 -20.70 -3.93
N ILE A 90 -6.67 -21.45 -3.57
CA ILE A 90 -5.79 -21.15 -2.43
C ILE A 90 -4.39 -20.99 -3.01
N ARG A 91 -3.78 -19.83 -2.80
CA ARG A 91 -2.42 -19.52 -3.22
C ARG A 91 -1.59 -19.28 -1.97
N LEU A 92 -0.46 -19.97 -1.88
CA LEU A 92 0.57 -19.75 -0.87
C LEU A 92 1.84 -19.34 -1.61
N GLY A 93 2.46 -18.27 -1.18
CA GLY A 93 3.70 -17.78 -1.78
C GLY A 93 4.71 -17.37 -0.72
N ARG A 94 5.98 -17.63 -1.02
CA ARG A 94 7.12 -17.11 -0.29
C ARG A 94 8.18 -16.67 -1.26
N THR A 95 8.67 -15.45 -1.08
CA THR A 95 9.77 -14.88 -1.84
C THR A 95 10.89 -14.51 -0.87
N TYR A 96 12.11 -14.79 -1.27
CA TYR A 96 13.31 -14.30 -0.60
C TYR A 96 14.00 -13.29 -1.50
N ASP A 97 14.33 -12.15 -0.93
CA ASP A 97 15.07 -11.07 -1.59
C ASP A 97 16.52 -11.10 -1.09
N THR A 98 17.48 -11.23 -2.01
CA THR A 98 18.90 -11.36 -1.66
C THR A 98 19.55 -10.00 -1.40
N VAL A 99 18.96 -8.91 -1.86
CA VAL A 99 19.53 -7.56 -1.71
C VAL A 99 19.24 -7.02 -0.32
N SER A 100 18.04 -7.28 0.20
CA SER A 100 17.62 -6.87 1.55
C SER A 100 17.59 -8.03 2.55
N GLU A 101 18.07 -9.22 2.16
CA GLU A 101 18.04 -10.44 2.96
C GLU A 101 16.66 -10.75 3.59
N GLY A 102 15.60 -10.34 2.89
CA GLY A 102 14.26 -10.29 3.40
C GLY A 102 13.33 -11.36 2.85
N TYR A 103 12.19 -11.51 3.52
CA TYR A 103 11.16 -12.46 3.14
C TYR A 103 9.81 -11.78 2.95
N SER A 104 9.10 -12.20 1.90
CA SER A 104 7.70 -11.87 1.68
C SER A 104 6.89 -13.17 1.66
N ASN A 105 5.88 -13.26 2.51
CA ASN A 105 4.99 -14.40 2.58
C ASN A 105 3.57 -13.94 2.26
N ASN A 106 2.87 -14.67 1.39
CA ASN A 106 1.50 -14.34 1.03
C ASN A 106 0.58 -15.55 1.03
N ILE A 107 -0.65 -15.32 1.47
CA ILE A 107 -1.76 -16.27 1.42
C ILE A 107 -2.90 -15.56 0.73
N LEU A 108 -3.55 -16.23 -0.21
CA LEU A 108 -4.78 -15.79 -0.85
C LEU A 108 -5.74 -16.97 -0.95
N MET A 109 -6.98 -16.78 -0.52
CA MET A 109 -8.06 -17.73 -0.68
C MET A 109 -9.28 -17.05 -1.31
N LYS A 110 -9.80 -17.64 -2.36
CA LYS A 110 -11.09 -17.30 -2.99
C LYS A 110 -11.94 -18.57 -3.07
N LYS A 111 -13.14 -18.55 -2.48
CA LYS A 111 -14.02 -19.70 -2.43
C LYS A 111 -15.49 -19.29 -2.55
N ASN A 112 -16.27 -20.08 -3.28
CA ASN A 112 -17.73 -19.97 -3.29
C ASN A 112 -18.33 -21.09 -2.43
N ILE A 113 -19.33 -20.74 -1.62
CA ILE A 113 -20.08 -21.66 -0.75
C ILE A 113 -21.56 -21.36 -0.95
N GLY A 114 -22.21 -22.08 -1.88
CA GLY A 114 -23.56 -21.73 -2.34
C GLY A 114 -23.57 -20.31 -2.94
N ASP A 115 -24.43 -19.46 -2.43
CA ASP A 115 -24.56 -18.06 -2.87
C ASP A 115 -23.53 -17.10 -2.23
N LEU A 116 -22.70 -17.61 -1.32
CA LEU A 116 -21.66 -16.82 -0.66
C LEU A 116 -20.33 -16.98 -1.39
N SER A 117 -19.68 -15.84 -1.69
CA SER A 117 -18.28 -15.75 -2.09
C SER A 117 -17.45 -15.25 -0.92
N VAL A 118 -16.39 -15.98 -0.59
CA VAL A 118 -15.49 -15.72 0.53
C VAL A 118 -14.11 -15.37 0.00
N TYR A 119 -13.56 -14.27 0.50
CA TYR A 119 -12.20 -13.81 0.22
C TYR A 119 -11.40 -13.74 1.51
N PHE A 120 -10.18 -14.22 1.46
CA PHE A 120 -9.20 -14.02 2.52
C PHE A 120 -7.82 -13.82 1.92
N SER A 121 -7.09 -12.82 2.39
CA SER A 121 -5.70 -12.66 2.06
C SER A 121 -4.88 -12.20 3.26
N HIS A 122 -3.66 -12.70 3.34
CA HIS A 122 -2.67 -12.25 4.30
C HIS A 122 -1.33 -12.11 3.60
N ASN A 123 -0.68 -10.98 3.82
CA ASN A 123 0.67 -10.71 3.35
C ASN A 123 1.52 -10.26 4.54
N LYS A 124 2.73 -10.76 4.62
CA LYS A 124 3.75 -10.30 5.57
C LYS A 124 5.07 -10.17 4.85
N ARG A 125 5.69 -9.00 4.95
CA ARG A 125 7.03 -8.71 4.46
C ARG A 125 7.93 -8.32 5.62
N ASP A 126 9.20 -8.72 5.54
CA ASP A 126 10.19 -8.46 6.57
C ASP A 126 11.55 -8.37 5.85
N HIS A 127 12.11 -7.18 5.75
CA HIS A 127 13.28 -6.86 4.95
C HIS A 127 14.24 -6.01 5.77
N PHE A 128 15.52 -6.38 5.75
CA PHE A 128 16.59 -5.62 6.35
C PHE A 128 17.06 -4.49 5.43
N ASN A 129 18.05 -3.74 5.88
CA ASN A 129 18.71 -2.75 5.03
C ASN A 129 19.26 -3.42 3.77
N TYR A 130 19.11 -2.77 2.62
CA TYR A 130 19.55 -3.38 1.38
C TYR A 130 21.02 -3.05 1.04
N ASP A 131 21.66 -4.03 0.40
CA ASP A 131 23.02 -3.91 -0.07
C ASP A 131 23.10 -3.07 -1.34
N MET A 132 24.16 -2.28 -1.44
CA MET A 132 24.47 -1.44 -2.58
C MET A 132 25.74 -1.92 -3.28
N PRO A 133 25.88 -1.67 -4.59
CA PRO A 133 27.13 -1.93 -5.29
C PRO A 133 28.31 -1.14 -4.67
N GLU A 134 29.50 -1.70 -4.76
CA GLU A 134 30.74 -1.02 -4.38
C GLU A 134 30.83 0.37 -5.04
N GLY A 135 31.22 1.39 -4.28
CA GLY A 135 31.36 2.76 -4.75
C GLY A 135 30.06 3.55 -4.87
N SER A 136 28.93 3.03 -4.37
CA SER A 136 27.64 3.71 -4.46
C SER A 136 27.49 4.89 -3.51
N LEU A 137 28.08 4.80 -2.31
CA LEU A 137 28.09 5.87 -1.31
C LEU A 137 29.46 5.98 -0.65
N TYR A 138 29.95 7.22 -0.54
CA TYR A 138 31.11 7.57 0.22
C TYR A 138 30.73 8.62 1.25
N GLU A 139 31.08 8.39 2.50
CA GLU A 139 30.96 9.36 3.57
C GLU A 139 32.35 9.51 4.16
N GLU A 140 32.93 10.72 4.11
CA GLU A 140 34.27 11.07 4.62
C GLU A 140 35.42 10.11 4.20
N GLY A 141 35.30 9.50 2.98
CA GLY A 141 36.31 8.60 2.43
C GLY A 141 36.14 7.13 2.81
N GLU A 142 35.05 6.78 3.49
CA GLU A 142 34.64 5.39 3.75
C GLU A 142 33.60 4.90 2.76
N GLU A 143 33.82 3.71 2.21
CA GLU A 143 32.87 3.07 1.30
C GLU A 143 31.76 2.39 2.11
N LYS A 144 30.50 2.73 1.81
CA LYS A 144 29.34 2.07 2.39
C LYS A 144 28.75 1.06 1.42
N HIS A 145 28.53 -0.16 1.91
CA HIS A 145 27.92 -1.26 1.13
C HIS A 145 26.44 -1.45 1.40
N THR A 146 25.91 -0.79 2.42
CA THR A 146 24.52 -0.97 2.87
C THR A 146 23.87 0.39 3.07
N LEU A 147 22.66 0.59 2.52
CA LEU A 147 21.89 1.81 2.75
C LEU A 147 21.25 1.74 4.14
N ALA A 148 21.71 2.59 5.05
CA ALA A 148 21.15 2.70 6.39
C ALA A 148 19.66 3.15 6.33
N ASN A 149 18.86 2.71 7.29
CA ASN A 149 17.43 3.05 7.40
C ASN A 149 16.61 2.69 6.15
N SER A 150 16.98 1.64 5.42
CA SER A 150 16.21 1.13 4.29
C SER A 150 15.40 -0.14 4.61
N ASP A 151 15.44 -0.56 5.86
CA ASP A 151 14.68 -1.71 6.37
C ASP A 151 13.17 -1.44 6.39
N PHE A 152 12.38 -2.49 6.19
CA PHE A 152 10.94 -2.40 6.37
C PHE A 152 10.30 -3.72 6.76
N ALA A 153 9.23 -3.63 7.52
CA ALA A 153 8.39 -4.75 7.86
C ALA A 153 6.93 -4.33 7.76
N ASP A 154 6.12 -5.09 7.05
CA ASP A 154 4.68 -4.84 6.99
C ASP A 154 3.86 -6.12 7.02
N LYS A 155 2.60 -5.96 7.40
CA LYS A 155 1.58 -7.00 7.31
C LYS A 155 0.25 -6.40 6.87
N ASN A 156 -0.40 -7.10 5.96
CA ASN A 156 -1.74 -6.80 5.50
C ASN A 156 -2.62 -8.04 5.69
N LEU A 157 -3.82 -7.83 6.20
CA LEU A 157 -4.85 -8.85 6.30
C LEU A 157 -6.13 -8.29 5.69
N THR A 158 -6.71 -9.03 4.75
CA THR A 158 -8.02 -8.67 4.16
C THR A 158 -8.95 -9.86 4.24
N ALA A 159 -10.18 -9.64 4.70
CA ALA A 159 -11.25 -10.61 4.65
C ALA A 159 -12.49 -10.00 4.00
N GLY A 160 -13.16 -10.77 3.17
CA GLY A 160 -14.35 -10.31 2.44
C GLY A 160 -15.40 -11.41 2.29
N LEU A 161 -16.65 -10.98 2.29
CA LEU A 161 -17.82 -11.84 2.05
C LEU A 161 -18.75 -11.13 1.08
N SER A 162 -19.32 -11.87 0.11
CA SER A 162 -20.35 -11.36 -0.80
C SER A 162 -21.49 -12.38 -0.89
N LEU A 163 -22.71 -11.94 -0.62
CA LEU A 163 -23.92 -12.69 -0.87
C LEU A 163 -24.45 -12.29 -2.25
N ILE A 164 -24.57 -13.25 -3.16
CA ILE A 164 -24.96 -13.03 -4.56
C ILE A 164 -26.24 -13.79 -4.82
N LYS A 165 -27.24 -13.09 -5.32
CA LYS A 165 -28.60 -13.60 -5.58
C LYS A 165 -29.15 -13.04 -6.89
N ASP A 166 -30.30 -13.55 -7.33
CA ASP A 166 -31.00 -13.08 -8.55
C ASP A 166 -31.44 -11.60 -8.47
N TRP A 167 -31.56 -11.04 -7.26
CA TRP A 167 -31.89 -9.63 -7.03
C TRP A 167 -30.68 -8.69 -7.02
N GLY A 168 -29.46 -9.23 -7.13
CA GLY A 168 -28.22 -8.49 -7.06
C GLY A 168 -27.24 -9.06 -6.03
N PHE A 169 -26.42 -8.21 -5.43
CA PHE A 169 -25.46 -8.63 -4.41
C PHE A 169 -25.33 -7.64 -3.27
N ILE A 170 -24.83 -8.12 -2.15
CA ILE A 170 -24.31 -7.31 -1.05
C ILE A 170 -23.02 -7.94 -0.54
N GLY A 171 -21.99 -7.14 -0.36
CA GLY A 171 -20.68 -7.57 0.14
C GLY A 171 -20.14 -6.66 1.23
N PHE A 172 -19.31 -7.26 2.07
CA PHE A 172 -18.58 -6.60 3.14
C PHE A 172 -17.12 -7.04 3.13
N SER A 173 -16.19 -6.12 3.37
CA SER A 173 -14.80 -6.46 3.59
C SER A 173 -14.17 -5.62 4.69
N VAL A 174 -13.18 -6.22 5.33
CA VAL A 174 -12.29 -5.57 6.31
C VAL A 174 -10.86 -5.73 5.86
N GLU A 175 -10.06 -4.69 6.07
CA GLU A 175 -8.62 -4.71 5.81
C GLU A 175 -7.89 -4.06 6.99
N ASP A 176 -6.87 -4.72 7.51
CA ASP A 176 -5.92 -4.22 8.51
C ASP A 176 -4.53 -4.22 7.87
N ASN A 177 -3.92 -3.06 7.76
CA ASN A 177 -2.59 -2.87 7.22
C ASN A 177 -1.72 -2.17 8.27
N LYS A 178 -0.56 -2.75 8.57
CA LYS A 178 0.39 -2.22 9.55
C LYS A 178 1.80 -2.44 9.08
N GLY A 179 2.67 -1.48 9.35
CA GLY A 179 4.09 -1.66 9.06
C GLY A 179 4.96 -0.59 9.68
N THR A 180 6.24 -0.84 9.53
CA THR A 180 7.33 0.05 9.92
C THR A 180 8.29 0.11 8.74
N TYR A 181 8.81 1.28 8.44
CA TYR A 181 9.85 1.48 7.43
C TYR A 181 10.84 2.53 7.91
N GLY A 182 12.12 2.29 7.64
CA GLY A 182 13.18 3.25 7.86
C GLY A 182 13.12 4.38 6.82
N ILE A 183 13.64 5.54 7.16
CA ILE A 183 13.74 6.71 6.29
C ILE A 183 15.21 6.99 6.05
N PRO A 184 15.78 6.58 4.89
CA PRO A 184 17.14 6.89 4.51
C PRO A 184 17.31 8.40 4.29
N TYR A 185 18.53 8.92 4.43
CA TYR A 185 18.93 10.31 4.08
C TYR A 185 18.43 11.43 5.00
N HIS A 186 17.71 11.18 6.07
CA HIS A 186 17.35 12.23 7.03
C HIS A 186 18.45 12.56 8.06
N ALA A 187 19.53 11.78 8.06
CA ALA A 187 20.62 11.94 9.03
C ALA A 187 21.63 13.07 8.69
N GLU A 188 21.44 13.81 7.59
CA GLU A 188 22.45 14.73 7.05
C GLU A 188 22.21 16.23 7.33
N GLU A 189 21.17 16.64 8.05
CA GLU A 189 20.87 18.07 8.29
C GLU A 189 21.43 18.66 9.60
N GLU A 190 22.23 17.94 10.36
CA GLU A 190 22.94 18.50 11.53
C GLU A 190 24.45 18.65 11.27
N GLU A 191 24.83 19.44 10.25
CA GLU A 191 26.11 20.09 10.21
C GLU A 191 26.06 21.33 11.11
N GLU A 192 26.68 21.24 12.27
CA GLU A 192 27.35 22.26 13.08
C GLU A 192 27.12 22.03 14.58
N GLU A 193 27.68 20.93 15.12
CA GLU A 193 28.33 21.00 16.45
C GLU A 193 29.24 19.76 16.60
N GLU A 194 30.54 20.03 16.46
CA GLU A 194 31.60 19.09 16.83
C GLU A 194 31.51 18.79 18.32
N GLU A 195 31.09 17.56 18.68
CA GLU A 195 31.65 16.81 19.79
C GLU A 195 31.11 15.39 19.85
N GLU A 196 32.05 14.45 19.70
CA GLU A 196 32.00 13.05 20.17
C GLU A 196 30.84 12.12 19.73
N GLY A 197 31.08 11.38 18.64
CA GLY A 197 30.64 9.97 18.60
C GLY A 197 29.16 9.70 18.40
N HIS A 198 28.42 10.46 17.60
CA HIS A 198 27.04 10.17 17.27
C HIS A 198 26.95 9.19 16.09
N GLY A 199 26.72 7.91 16.40
CA GLY A 199 26.27 6.93 15.42
C GLY A 199 25.00 7.44 14.72
N ALA A 200 24.85 7.15 13.43
CA ALA A 200 23.72 7.57 12.63
C ALA A 200 22.38 7.31 13.37
N HIS A 201 21.66 8.38 13.69
CA HIS A 201 20.35 8.30 14.33
C HIS A 201 19.38 7.53 13.44
N ARG A 202 18.67 6.55 14.02
CA ARG A 202 17.66 5.80 13.28
C ARG A 202 16.36 6.58 13.23
N ILE A 203 15.97 6.99 12.04
CA ILE A 203 14.65 7.57 11.78
C ILE A 203 13.78 6.50 11.10
N TYR A 204 12.62 6.26 11.66
CA TYR A 204 11.67 5.30 11.09
C TYR A 204 10.23 5.74 11.28
N SER A 205 9.37 5.30 10.40
CA SER A 205 7.95 5.57 10.48
C SER A 205 7.15 4.30 10.70
N THR A 206 6.11 4.41 11.50
CA THR A 206 5.12 3.34 11.67
C THR A 206 3.79 3.78 11.07
N HIS A 207 3.13 2.88 10.36
CA HIS A 207 1.81 3.14 9.82
C HIS A 207 0.79 2.09 10.26
N LYS A 208 -0.45 2.51 10.33
CA LYS A 208 -1.60 1.64 10.55
C LYS A 208 -2.77 2.16 9.72
N THR A 209 -3.46 1.25 9.02
CA THR A 209 -4.70 1.56 8.30
C THR A 209 -5.71 0.45 8.52
N ASP A 210 -6.90 0.84 8.98
CA ASP A 210 -8.06 -0.04 9.13
C ASP A 210 -9.13 0.42 8.11
N ASN A 211 -9.54 -0.46 7.19
CA ASN A 211 -10.57 -0.19 6.20
C ASN A 211 -11.77 -1.11 6.37
N TYR A 212 -12.98 -0.54 6.25
CA TYR A 212 -14.25 -1.25 6.26
C TYR A 212 -15.05 -0.83 5.03
N LYS A 213 -15.43 -1.80 4.19
CA LYS A 213 -16.18 -1.53 2.97
C LYS A 213 -17.48 -2.32 2.94
N ILE A 214 -18.54 -1.68 2.47
CA ILE A 214 -19.80 -2.30 2.10
C ILE A 214 -20.11 -1.89 0.67
N LYS A 215 -20.37 -2.84 -0.20
CA LYS A 215 -20.80 -2.59 -1.58
C LYS A 215 -22.00 -3.48 -1.91
N GLY A 216 -22.87 -2.98 -2.74
CA GLY A 216 -23.99 -3.78 -3.22
C GLY A 216 -24.65 -3.17 -4.43
N ARG A 217 -25.45 -4.01 -5.06
CA ARG A 217 -26.32 -3.68 -6.18
C ARG A 217 -27.65 -4.36 -5.98
N ILE A 218 -28.73 -3.63 -6.27
CA ILE A 218 -30.07 -4.17 -6.35
C ILE A 218 -30.53 -4.03 -7.80
N ASP A 219 -30.87 -5.16 -8.42
CA ASP A 219 -31.30 -5.24 -9.82
C ASP A 219 -32.83 -5.28 -9.93
N ASN A 220 -33.31 -5.00 -11.14
CA ASN A 220 -34.75 -5.14 -11.52
C ASN A 220 -35.73 -4.34 -10.64
N LEU A 221 -35.38 -3.13 -10.28
CA LEU A 221 -36.25 -2.22 -9.55
C LEU A 221 -37.34 -1.63 -10.48
N PRO A 222 -38.56 -1.32 -9.96
CA PRO A 222 -39.63 -0.75 -10.79
C PRO A 222 -39.28 0.60 -11.44
N ILE A 223 -38.33 1.33 -10.87
CA ILE A 223 -37.94 2.69 -11.31
C ILE A 223 -36.56 2.75 -11.96
N ALA A 224 -35.78 1.69 -11.88
CA ALA A 224 -34.40 1.64 -12.40
C ALA A 224 -34.00 0.19 -12.68
N ASN A 225 -33.14 -0.03 -13.69
CA ASN A 225 -32.62 -1.36 -13.99
C ASN A 225 -31.74 -1.89 -12.84
N SER A 226 -30.95 -1.00 -12.23
CA SER A 226 -30.16 -1.32 -11.04
C SER A 226 -29.87 -0.07 -10.21
N VAL A 227 -29.57 -0.29 -8.93
CA VAL A 227 -29.05 0.73 -8.01
C VAL A 227 -27.82 0.16 -7.33
N ASP A 228 -26.68 0.80 -7.53
CA ASP A 228 -25.43 0.50 -6.86
C ASP A 228 -25.25 1.39 -5.63
N PHE A 229 -24.70 0.82 -4.56
CA PHE A 229 -24.31 1.56 -3.38
C PHE A 229 -22.94 1.11 -2.87
N SER A 230 -22.21 2.06 -2.31
CA SER A 230 -20.91 1.80 -1.70
C SER A 230 -20.75 2.68 -0.46
N PHE A 231 -20.22 2.07 0.58
CA PHE A 231 -19.77 2.75 1.80
C PHE A 231 -18.37 2.29 2.13
N ASN A 232 -17.48 3.25 2.35
CA ASN A 232 -16.10 3.00 2.78
C ASN A 232 -15.78 3.87 3.99
N ASN A 233 -15.21 3.24 5.01
CA ASN A 233 -14.63 3.92 6.16
C ASN A 233 -13.17 3.50 6.28
N SER A 234 -12.27 4.48 6.22
CA SER A 234 -10.83 4.26 6.32
C SER A 234 -10.26 5.10 7.46
N ASN A 235 -9.49 4.46 8.32
CA ASN A 235 -8.82 5.07 9.45
C ASN A 235 -7.33 4.82 9.32
N SER A 236 -6.55 5.87 9.08
CA SER A 236 -5.11 5.77 8.87
C SER A 236 -4.36 6.62 9.87
N SER A 237 -3.22 6.13 10.32
CA SER A 237 -2.27 6.89 11.13
C SER A 237 -0.85 6.56 10.72
N ILE A 238 -0.01 7.59 10.67
CA ILE A 238 1.44 7.49 10.51
C ILE A 238 2.08 8.18 11.70
N LYS A 239 3.13 7.58 12.23
CA LYS A 239 3.94 8.15 13.30
C LYS A 239 5.40 8.02 12.90
N GLU A 240 6.10 9.12 12.94
CA GLU A 240 7.53 9.19 12.75
C GLU A 240 8.24 9.14 14.10
N HIS A 241 9.33 8.39 14.19
CA HIS A 241 10.09 8.13 15.39
C HIS A 241 11.55 8.43 15.12
N GLU A 242 12.18 9.11 16.06
CA GLU A 242 13.63 9.28 16.15
C GLU A 242 14.16 8.46 17.33
N GLU A 243 15.39 8.00 17.26
CA GLU A 243 15.98 7.11 18.27
C GLU A 243 16.20 7.80 19.64
N ASP A 244 16.14 9.12 19.71
CA ASP A 244 16.19 9.93 20.93
C ASP A 244 14.88 9.94 21.74
N GLY A 245 13.85 9.22 21.28
CA GLY A 245 12.55 9.13 21.92
C GLY A 245 11.56 10.24 21.55
N SER A 246 11.90 11.14 20.66
CA SER A 246 10.93 12.08 20.09
C SER A 246 10.00 11.37 19.09
N PHE A 247 8.74 11.78 19.00
CA PHE A 247 7.82 11.29 17.97
C PHE A 247 6.91 12.41 17.48
N LYS A 248 6.70 12.45 16.18
CA LYS A 248 5.71 13.32 15.54
C LYS A 248 4.52 12.47 15.10
N VAL A 249 3.32 12.86 15.44
CA VAL A 249 2.08 12.23 14.94
C VAL A 249 1.59 13.07 13.76
N LEU A 250 1.55 12.44 12.60
CA LEU A 250 0.95 13.01 11.40
C LEU A 250 -0.50 12.51 11.32
N ASN A 251 -1.47 13.39 11.47
CA ASN A 251 -2.91 13.09 11.38
C ASN A 251 -3.47 13.53 10.04
#